data_3f12c0ca4030a1a2f130013f3c85290e
#
_entry.id   3f12c0ca4030a1a2f130013f3c85290e
#
_cell.length_a   1.000
_cell.length_b   1.000
_cell.length_c   1.000
_cell.angle_alpha   90.00
_cell.angle_beta   90.00
_cell.angle_gamma   90.00
#
_symmetry.space_group_name_H-M   'P 1'
#
loop_
_entity.id
_entity.type
_entity.pdbx_description
1 polymer ?
#
loop_
_entity_poly.entity_id
_entity_poly.type
_entity_poly.pdbx_seq_one_letter_code
_entity_poly.pdbx_strand_id
1 'polypeptide(L)'
;MKKVKRYLFPADYMADPSVHVYNDRVYIYPSHDWECNNVNNDSGDEYIMKDYHVLSTDDPMNGEVIDHGKVLDLEDIAWHGRQLWDCDVAEKDGKYYMYFPMKDRNEIFHHGVAIADNPAGPFIPQPEPIPGSYSIDNCVFKDDDGNYYMYFGGL
;
A
#
# COMPACT_ATOMS: atom_id res chain seq x y z
N MET A 1 -29.43 14.85 10.27
CA MET A 1 -28.64 14.41 9.10
C MET A 1 -28.66 12.87 9.06
N LYS A 2 -29.14 12.26 7.98
CA LYS A 2 -28.94 10.83 7.75
C LYS A 2 -27.45 10.60 7.44
N LYS A 3 -26.77 9.76 8.24
CA LYS A 3 -25.45 9.27 7.87
C LYS A 3 -25.60 8.39 6.63
N VAL A 4 -25.13 8.86 5.50
CA VAL A 4 -25.02 8.05 4.29
C VAL A 4 -23.73 7.26 4.41
N LYS A 5 -23.84 5.92 4.48
CA LYS A 5 -22.68 5.04 4.29
C LYS A 5 -22.50 4.84 2.79
N ARG A 6 -21.32 5.13 2.30
CA ARG A 6 -20.90 4.81 0.96
C ARG A 6 -19.68 3.86 1.04
N TYR A 7 -19.76 2.77 0.31
CA TYR A 7 -18.58 1.96 0.02
C TYR A 7 -17.91 2.55 -1.21
N LEU A 8 -16.65 2.91 -1.11
CA LEU A 8 -15.92 3.54 -2.21
C LEU A 8 -15.69 2.54 -3.35
N PHE A 9 -15.32 1.32 -3.01
CA PHE A 9 -15.06 0.26 -4.00
C PHE A 9 -15.63 -1.08 -3.50
N PRO A 10 -16.92 -1.37 -3.77
CA PRO A 10 -17.56 -2.60 -3.30
C PRO A 10 -17.33 -3.82 -4.20
N ALA A 11 -16.52 -3.67 -5.26
CA ALA A 11 -16.34 -4.72 -6.27
C ALA A 11 -15.28 -5.75 -5.88
N ASP A 12 -14.43 -5.43 -4.91
CA ASP A 12 -13.33 -6.29 -4.50
C ASP A 12 -13.00 -6.12 -3.01
N TYR A 13 -12.15 -7.01 -2.47
CA TYR A 13 -11.75 -7.00 -1.07
C TYR A 13 -10.45 -6.21 -0.91
N MET A 14 -10.56 -5.08 -0.23
CA MET A 14 -9.44 -4.16 0.01
C MET A 14 -9.47 -3.69 1.46
N ALA A 15 -8.31 -3.65 2.11
CA ALA A 15 -8.16 -3.32 3.52
C ALA A 15 -7.07 -2.26 3.76
N ASP A 16 -7.05 -1.71 4.96
CA ASP A 16 -6.00 -0.87 5.55
C ASP A 16 -5.44 0.22 4.60
N PRO A 17 -6.30 1.05 4.00
CA PRO A 17 -5.87 2.00 2.99
C PRO A 17 -5.12 3.18 3.56
N SER A 18 -3.96 3.53 3.00
CA SER A 18 -3.44 4.89 3.10
C SER A 18 -4.13 5.81 2.09
N VAL A 19 -4.28 7.09 2.44
CA VAL A 19 -5.04 8.07 1.63
C VAL A 19 -4.27 9.38 1.54
N HIS A 20 -4.02 9.82 0.31
CA HIS A 20 -3.31 11.06 0.04
C HIS A 20 -4.02 11.91 -1.01
N VAL A 21 -3.75 13.21 -1.00
CA VAL A 21 -4.20 14.14 -2.04
C VAL A 21 -2.99 14.59 -2.84
N TYR A 22 -3.00 14.25 -4.12
CA TYR A 22 -2.00 14.70 -5.08
C TYR A 22 -2.70 15.39 -6.25
N ASN A 23 -2.23 16.57 -6.63
CA ASN A 23 -2.79 17.34 -7.75
C ASN A 23 -4.32 17.51 -7.66
N ASP A 24 -4.82 17.89 -6.50
CA ASP A 24 -6.25 18.09 -6.19
C ASP A 24 -7.13 16.84 -6.33
N ARG A 25 -6.54 15.65 -6.40
CA ARG A 25 -7.24 14.38 -6.50
C ARG A 25 -6.89 13.47 -5.32
N VAL A 26 -7.89 12.77 -4.79
CA VAL A 26 -7.71 11.77 -3.72
C VAL A 26 -7.22 10.47 -4.34
N TYR A 27 -6.12 9.94 -3.83
CA TYR A 27 -5.58 8.62 -4.11
C TYR A 27 -5.66 7.75 -2.88
N ILE A 28 -6.03 6.50 -3.07
CA ILE A 28 -6.25 5.51 -2.01
C ILE A 28 -5.41 4.30 -2.37
N TYR A 29 -4.59 3.86 -1.44
CA TYR A 29 -3.63 2.76 -1.61
C TYR A 29 -3.95 1.66 -0.60
N PRO A 30 -4.91 0.78 -0.92
CA PRO A 30 -5.25 -0.35 -0.08
C PRO A 30 -4.32 -1.53 -0.30
N SER A 31 -4.22 -2.41 0.67
CA SER A 31 -3.85 -3.79 0.43
C SER A 31 -4.99 -4.53 -0.28
N HIS A 32 -4.64 -5.49 -1.15
CA HIS A 32 -5.60 -6.25 -1.92
C HIS A 32 -5.69 -7.69 -1.40
N ASP A 33 -6.83 -8.02 -0.80
CA ASP A 33 -7.09 -9.34 -0.21
C ASP A 33 -7.48 -10.36 -1.27
N TRP A 34 -6.81 -11.50 -1.25
CA TRP A 34 -7.15 -12.65 -2.06
C TRP A 34 -7.90 -13.70 -1.24
N GLU A 35 -8.97 -14.26 -1.79
CA GLU A 35 -9.68 -15.36 -1.14
C GLU A 35 -8.74 -16.54 -0.92
N CYS A 36 -8.77 -17.10 0.29
CA CYS A 36 -8.03 -18.30 0.64
C CYS A 36 -8.80 -19.16 1.64
N ASN A 37 -8.35 -20.42 1.79
CA ASN A 37 -8.83 -21.35 2.79
C ASN A 37 -7.78 -21.61 3.87
N ASN A 38 -6.84 -20.68 4.06
CA ASN A 38 -5.80 -20.83 5.06
C ASN A 38 -6.35 -20.69 6.48
N VAL A 39 -5.67 -21.33 7.42
CA VAL A 39 -6.06 -21.27 8.84
C VAL A 39 -5.67 -19.91 9.40
N ASN A 40 -6.56 -19.31 10.15
CA ASN A 40 -6.27 -18.13 10.94
C ASN A 40 -5.25 -18.48 12.04
N ASN A 41 -4.13 -17.77 12.07
CA ASN A 41 -3.05 -17.98 13.03
C ASN A 41 -2.23 -16.71 13.26
N ASP A 42 -1.30 -16.77 14.23
CA ASP A 42 -0.43 -15.63 14.58
C ASP A 42 0.57 -15.23 13.48
N SER A 43 0.71 -16.02 12.41
CA SER A 43 1.53 -15.70 11.26
C SER A 43 0.77 -14.94 10.16
N GLY A 44 -0.55 -14.76 10.34
CA GLY A 44 -1.42 -14.09 9.38
C GLY A 44 -1.58 -14.85 8.07
N ASP A 45 -1.57 -16.19 8.11
CA ASP A 45 -1.61 -17.03 6.91
C ASP A 45 -2.91 -16.89 6.12
N GLU A 46 -3.99 -16.40 6.75
CA GLU A 46 -5.26 -16.07 6.12
C GLU A 46 -5.22 -14.78 5.30
N TYR A 47 -4.26 -13.90 5.53
CA TYR A 47 -4.12 -12.62 4.81
C TYR A 47 -3.18 -12.78 3.64
N ILE A 48 -3.72 -13.32 2.53
CA ILE A 48 -2.98 -13.46 1.27
C ILE A 48 -3.15 -12.20 0.45
N MET A 49 -2.08 -11.41 0.38
CA MET A 49 -2.00 -10.20 -0.42
C MET A 49 -0.79 -10.32 -1.35
N LYS A 50 -1.03 -10.20 -2.66
CA LYS A 50 -0.01 -10.44 -3.69
C LYS A 50 0.27 -9.26 -4.59
N ASP A 51 -0.61 -8.27 -4.55
CA ASP A 51 -0.50 -7.08 -5.40
C ASP A 51 -1.13 -5.87 -4.72
N TYR A 52 -0.83 -4.70 -5.24
CA TYR A 52 -1.50 -3.46 -4.88
C TYR A 52 -2.28 -2.91 -6.05
N HIS A 53 -3.47 -2.40 -5.75
CA HIS A 53 -4.24 -1.53 -6.61
C HIS A 53 -4.14 -0.09 -6.13
N VAL A 54 -4.43 0.86 -6.99
CA VAL A 54 -4.63 2.26 -6.62
C VAL A 54 -6.01 2.68 -7.05
N LEU A 55 -6.75 3.24 -6.10
CA LEU A 55 -8.04 3.86 -6.38
C LEU A 55 -7.90 5.37 -6.38
N SER A 56 -8.68 6.09 -7.17
CA SER A 56 -8.71 7.54 -7.09
C SER A 56 -10.09 8.13 -7.33
N THR A 57 -10.33 9.33 -6.79
CA THR A 57 -11.58 10.07 -6.97
C THR A 57 -11.36 11.57 -6.80
N ASP A 58 -12.14 12.37 -7.51
CA ASP A 58 -12.18 13.84 -7.33
C ASP A 58 -13.18 14.25 -6.23
N ASP A 59 -14.15 13.38 -5.93
CA ASP A 59 -15.15 13.61 -4.89
C ASP A 59 -15.42 12.30 -4.12
N PRO A 60 -14.78 12.10 -2.95
CA PRO A 60 -14.96 10.88 -2.15
C PRO A 60 -16.37 10.72 -1.60
N MET A 61 -17.18 11.78 -1.60
CA MET A 61 -18.55 11.73 -1.09
C MET A 61 -19.55 11.27 -2.14
N ASN A 62 -19.41 11.71 -3.39
CA ASN A 62 -20.44 11.51 -4.43
C ASN A 62 -19.86 11.14 -5.81
N GLY A 63 -18.55 11.35 -6.01
CA GLY A 63 -17.90 11.16 -7.31
C GLY A 63 -17.68 9.69 -7.68
N GLU A 64 -17.27 9.47 -8.90
CA GLU A 64 -16.82 8.16 -9.37
C GLU A 64 -15.48 7.79 -8.70
N VAL A 65 -15.31 6.52 -8.41
CA VAL A 65 -14.02 5.94 -7.99
C VAL A 65 -13.45 5.17 -9.16
N ILE A 66 -12.23 5.52 -9.55
CA ILE A 66 -11.49 4.85 -10.61
C ILE A 66 -10.53 3.87 -9.95
N ASP A 67 -10.63 2.59 -10.32
CA ASP A 67 -9.60 1.60 -10.08
C ASP A 67 -8.58 1.66 -11.23
N HIS A 68 -7.32 1.95 -10.89
CA HIS A 68 -6.21 1.99 -11.85
C HIS A 68 -5.64 0.59 -12.13
N GLY A 69 -6.21 -0.44 -11.52
CA GLY A 69 -5.76 -1.81 -11.63
C GLY A 69 -4.49 -2.09 -10.81
N LYS A 70 -3.89 -3.21 -11.07
CA LYS A 70 -2.66 -3.66 -10.41
C LYS A 70 -1.48 -2.75 -10.76
N VAL A 71 -0.85 -2.19 -9.74
CA VAL A 71 0.25 -1.21 -9.87
C VAL A 71 1.60 -1.74 -9.39
N LEU A 72 1.61 -2.81 -8.60
CA LEU A 72 2.79 -3.56 -8.15
C LEU A 72 2.37 -5.00 -7.87
N ASP A 73 3.15 -5.96 -8.32
CA ASP A 73 2.95 -7.39 -8.06
C ASP A 73 4.08 -7.92 -7.16
N LEU A 74 3.74 -8.87 -6.30
CA LEU A 74 4.69 -9.60 -5.47
C LEU A 74 5.85 -10.19 -6.29
N GLU A 75 5.53 -10.78 -7.45
CA GLU A 75 6.50 -11.44 -8.32
C GLU A 75 7.50 -10.47 -8.97
N ASP A 76 7.21 -9.18 -9.01
CA ASP A 76 8.12 -8.15 -9.52
C ASP A 76 9.22 -7.78 -8.51
N ILE A 77 9.08 -8.21 -7.24
CA ILE A 77 10.01 -7.85 -6.16
C ILE A 77 11.09 -8.94 -6.02
N ALA A 78 12.34 -8.58 -6.23
CA ALA A 78 13.46 -9.53 -6.30
C ALA A 78 13.66 -10.40 -5.04
N TRP A 79 13.34 -9.85 -3.86
CA TRP A 79 13.49 -10.50 -2.57
C TRP A 79 12.19 -11.07 -1.99
N HIS A 80 11.11 -11.12 -2.78
CA HIS A 80 9.79 -11.55 -2.35
C HIS A 80 9.76 -12.93 -1.69
N GLY A 81 8.94 -13.02 -0.68
CA GLY A 81 8.44 -14.26 -0.10
C GLY A 81 6.91 -14.29 -0.21
N ARG A 82 6.20 -13.58 0.69
CA ARG A 82 4.74 -13.52 0.72
C ARG A 82 4.22 -12.30 1.48
N GLN A 83 2.91 -12.03 1.42
CA GLN A 83 2.19 -11.05 2.24
C GLN A 83 2.64 -9.61 1.99
N LEU A 84 2.24 -9.05 0.84
CA LEU A 84 2.27 -7.61 0.58
C LEU A 84 1.15 -6.93 1.36
N TRP A 85 1.42 -6.56 2.63
CA TRP A 85 0.41 -5.97 3.50
C TRP A 85 0.29 -4.46 3.28
N ASP A 86 -0.31 -3.74 4.23
CA ASP A 86 -0.62 -2.32 4.10
C ASP A 86 0.57 -1.48 3.64
N CYS A 87 0.33 -0.57 2.71
CA CYS A 87 1.36 0.31 2.17
C CYS A 87 1.05 1.79 2.44
N ASP A 88 2.07 2.61 2.33
CA ASP A 88 1.92 4.06 2.33
C ASP A 88 2.73 4.70 1.21
N VAL A 89 2.31 5.89 0.75
CA VAL A 89 2.93 6.57 -0.38
C VAL A 89 3.28 8.01 -0.01
N ALA A 90 4.51 8.42 -0.31
CA ALA A 90 4.95 9.81 -0.18
C ALA A 90 5.40 10.38 -1.54
N GLU A 91 5.10 11.66 -1.77
CA GLU A 91 5.62 12.39 -2.94
C GLU A 91 6.91 13.13 -2.56
N LYS A 92 7.93 13.02 -3.42
CA LYS A 92 9.15 13.83 -3.34
C LYS A 92 9.69 14.13 -4.72
N ASP A 93 9.92 15.40 -5.02
CA ASP A 93 10.55 15.88 -6.24
C ASP A 93 9.84 15.37 -7.53
N GLY A 94 8.51 15.30 -7.49
CA GLY A 94 7.68 14.84 -8.60
C GLY A 94 7.65 13.34 -8.82
N LYS A 95 8.18 12.57 -7.88
CA LYS A 95 8.11 11.10 -7.86
C LYS A 95 7.32 10.62 -6.65
N TYR A 96 6.72 9.44 -6.79
CA TYR A 96 5.90 8.79 -5.76
C TYR A 96 6.61 7.55 -5.27
N TYR A 97 6.77 7.44 -3.96
CA TYR A 97 7.49 6.38 -3.29
C TYR A 97 6.50 5.58 -2.47
N MET A 98 6.19 4.37 -2.90
CA MET A 98 5.36 3.42 -2.15
C MET A 98 6.25 2.60 -1.23
N TYR A 99 5.98 2.66 0.06
CA TYR A 99 6.62 1.86 1.09
C TYR A 99 5.67 0.74 1.49
N PHE A 100 6.19 -0.47 1.60
CA PHE A 100 5.36 -1.65 1.86
C PHE A 100 6.10 -2.68 2.71
N PRO A 101 5.43 -3.32 3.68
CA PRO A 101 5.97 -4.46 4.40
C PRO A 101 5.74 -5.73 3.58
N MET A 102 6.71 -6.64 3.63
CA MET A 102 6.59 -7.95 3.00
C MET A 102 7.53 -8.94 3.70
N LYS A 103 7.08 -10.18 3.88
CA LYS A 103 7.98 -11.27 4.29
C LYS A 103 8.92 -11.65 3.17
N ASP A 104 10.19 -11.80 3.52
CA ASP A 104 11.18 -12.40 2.66
C ASP A 104 11.05 -13.94 2.60
N ARG A 105 11.95 -14.62 1.91
CA ARG A 105 11.97 -16.09 1.80
C ARG A 105 12.30 -16.82 3.11
N ASN A 106 12.72 -16.10 4.15
CA ASN A 106 12.98 -16.62 5.48
C ASN A 106 11.85 -16.30 6.46
N GLU A 107 10.70 -15.85 5.98
CA GLU A 107 9.52 -15.47 6.79
C GLU A 107 9.75 -14.26 7.70
N ILE A 108 10.68 -13.36 7.34
CA ILE A 108 11.00 -12.16 8.09
C ILE A 108 10.43 -10.95 7.35
N PHE A 109 9.65 -10.12 8.04
CA PHE A 109 9.15 -8.87 7.50
C PHE A 109 10.27 -7.84 7.35
N HIS A 110 10.30 -7.22 6.18
CA HIS A 110 11.10 -6.04 5.85
C HIS A 110 10.22 -5.03 5.12
N HIS A 111 10.64 -3.78 5.09
CA HIS A 111 10.00 -2.77 4.25
C HIS A 111 10.75 -2.62 2.93
N GLY A 112 9.99 -2.62 1.85
CA GLY A 112 10.45 -2.30 0.51
C GLY A 112 10.06 -0.89 0.09
N VAL A 113 10.65 -0.45 -1.01
CA VAL A 113 10.29 0.79 -1.70
C VAL A 113 10.06 0.51 -3.17
N ALA A 114 8.97 1.02 -3.73
CA ALA A 114 8.74 1.07 -5.16
C ALA A 114 8.50 2.51 -5.62
N ILE A 115 8.94 2.87 -6.81
CA ILE A 115 8.97 4.27 -7.28
C ILE A 115 8.16 4.41 -8.56
N ALA A 116 7.35 5.47 -8.64
CA ALA A 116 6.56 5.80 -9.83
C ALA A 116 6.71 7.28 -10.20
N ASP A 117 6.44 7.59 -11.47
CA ASP A 117 6.34 8.96 -11.96
C ASP A 117 4.89 9.51 -11.87
N ASN A 118 3.95 8.66 -11.49
CA ASN A 118 2.54 8.99 -11.37
C ASN A 118 1.98 8.41 -10.06
N PRO A 119 1.11 9.13 -9.33
CA PRO A 119 0.51 8.61 -8.08
C PRO A 119 -0.32 7.34 -8.29
N ALA A 120 -0.81 7.09 -9.50
CA ALA A 120 -1.52 5.86 -9.86
C ALA A 120 -0.59 4.75 -10.39
N GLY A 121 0.74 4.89 -10.24
CA GLY A 121 1.70 3.91 -10.73
C GLY A 121 1.94 3.95 -12.25
N PRO A 122 2.52 2.88 -12.85
CA PRO A 122 2.99 1.67 -12.16
C PRO A 122 4.20 1.96 -11.25
N PHE A 123 4.30 1.21 -10.16
CA PHE A 123 5.41 1.33 -9.20
C PHE A 123 6.49 0.30 -9.51
N ILE A 124 7.73 0.76 -9.63
CA ILE A 124 8.89 -0.08 -9.92
C ILE A 124 9.63 -0.36 -8.60
N PRO A 125 9.68 -1.63 -8.13
CA PRO A 125 10.30 -1.96 -6.85
C PRO A 125 11.81 -1.82 -6.89
N GLN A 126 12.39 -1.41 -5.75
CA GLN A 126 13.83 -1.43 -5.57
C GLN A 126 14.31 -2.86 -5.32
N PRO A 127 15.54 -3.20 -5.75
CA PRO A 127 16.02 -4.59 -5.74
C PRO A 127 16.25 -5.17 -4.34
N GLU A 128 16.40 -4.32 -3.33
CA GLU A 128 16.69 -4.70 -1.95
C GLU A 128 15.72 -4.04 -0.98
N PRO A 129 15.42 -4.67 0.17
CA PRO A 129 14.65 -4.03 1.22
C PRO A 129 15.42 -2.86 1.86
N ILE A 130 14.70 -2.00 2.58
CA ILE A 130 15.29 -0.92 3.35
C ILE A 130 16.17 -1.54 4.46
N PRO A 131 17.48 -1.22 4.50
CA PRO A 131 18.39 -1.80 5.47
C PRO A 131 17.98 -1.52 6.92
N GLY A 132 17.89 -2.57 7.74
CA GLY A 132 17.53 -2.47 9.15
C GLY A 132 16.03 -2.30 9.41
N SER A 133 15.19 -2.32 8.38
CA SER A 133 13.75 -2.35 8.55
C SER A 133 13.26 -3.72 9.03
N TYR A 134 12.16 -3.73 9.75
CA TYR A 134 11.50 -4.93 10.27
C TYR A 134 10.03 -4.59 10.54
N SER A 135 9.20 -5.59 10.91
CA SER A 135 7.79 -5.40 11.27
C SER A 135 6.89 -4.96 10.11
N ILE A 136 5.75 -4.35 10.42
CA ILE A 136 4.66 -4.01 9.51
C ILE A 136 4.16 -2.57 9.76
N ASP A 137 3.03 -2.19 9.19
CA ASP A 137 2.26 -0.97 9.48
C ASP A 137 3.07 0.31 9.31
N ASN A 138 3.61 0.49 8.11
CA ASN A 138 4.39 1.68 7.82
C ASN A 138 3.50 2.89 7.52
N CYS A 139 3.90 4.04 8.05
CA CYS A 139 3.35 5.34 7.72
C CYS A 139 4.49 6.30 7.41
N VAL A 140 4.39 7.00 6.30
CA VAL A 140 5.42 7.96 5.86
C VAL A 140 4.81 9.34 5.71
N PHE A 141 5.43 10.34 6.29
CA PHE A 141 4.98 11.72 6.11
C PHE A 141 6.15 12.68 5.93
N LYS A 142 5.85 13.80 5.29
CA LYS A 142 6.74 14.95 5.19
C LYS A 142 6.40 15.92 6.30
N ASP A 143 7.37 16.25 7.14
CA ASP A 143 7.23 17.21 8.22
C ASP A 143 7.46 18.66 7.74
N ASP A 144 7.08 19.63 8.54
CA ASP A 144 7.25 21.05 8.27
C ASP A 144 8.73 21.47 8.17
N ASP A 145 9.65 20.69 8.72
CA ASP A 145 11.11 20.87 8.57
C ASP A 145 11.65 20.46 7.18
N GLY A 146 10.77 19.90 6.33
CA GLY A 146 11.09 19.42 4.98
C GLY A 146 11.69 18.02 4.93
N ASN A 147 11.88 17.36 6.07
CA ASN A 147 12.32 15.99 6.15
C ASN A 147 11.15 15.00 6.01
N TYR A 148 11.47 13.77 5.63
CA TYR A 148 10.52 12.67 5.57
C TYR A 148 10.83 11.68 6.68
N TYR A 149 9.77 11.24 7.36
CA TYR A 149 9.85 10.30 8.47
C TYR A 149 8.98 9.09 8.17
N MET A 150 9.52 7.90 8.44
CA MET A 150 8.78 6.65 8.36
C MET A 150 8.66 6.04 9.75
N TYR A 151 7.44 5.74 10.16
CA TYR A 151 7.14 4.97 11.36
C TYR A 151 6.64 3.60 10.94
N PHE A 152 7.02 2.58 11.67
CA PHE A 152 6.57 1.22 11.45
C PHE A 152 6.63 0.44 12.76
N GLY A 153 5.81 -0.59 12.90
CA GLY A 153 5.71 -1.38 14.12
C GLY A 153 4.55 -2.35 14.07
N GLY A 154 4.23 -3.00 15.19
CA GLY A 154 3.07 -3.86 15.34
C GLY A 154 3.37 -5.34 15.59
N LEU A 155 4.59 -5.82 15.34
CA LEU A 155 5.02 -7.19 15.65
C LEU A 155 6.22 -7.20 16.57
#